data_db28f8bcb0a1304f31d616045b86f9e3
#
_entry.id   db28f8bcb0a1304f31d616045b86f9e3
#
_cell.length_a   1.000
_cell.length_b   1.000
_cell.length_c   1.000
_cell.angle_alpha   90.00
_cell.angle_beta   90.00
_cell.angle_gamma   90.00
#
_symmetry.space_group_name_H-M   'P 1'
#
loop_
_entity.id
_entity.type
_entity.pdbx_description
1 polymer ?
#
loop_
_entity_poly.entity_id
_entity_poly.type
_entity_poly.pdbx_seq_one_letter_code
_entity_poly.pdbx_strand_id
1 'polypeptide(L)'
;LYTDAYSGIFFSAASFYTGRTFMDKITSFTIDHLNLLPGVYVSRKDKAGGAVITTFDIRMTRPNFEPVMNTAEVHTIEHLAATFLRNHNLWKDRVLYFGPMGCRTGFYLLLAGDYESEDIVPLMKELFTFIRDYRGEVPGACARDCGNYLDMNLPMANWLADRFLREVLDGIDGSRLVYPK
;
A
#
# COMPACT_ATOMS: atom_id res chain seq x y z
N LEU A 1 -16.36 53.14 32.36
CA LEU A 1 -15.39 52.36 33.15
C LEU A 1 -15.79 50.89 33.09
N TYR A 2 -15.30 50.20 32.05
CA TYR A 2 -15.31 48.73 31.98
C TYR A 2 -13.88 48.28 31.68
N THR A 3 -13.28 47.62 32.65
CA THR A 3 -11.96 47.01 32.48
C THR A 3 -12.19 45.52 32.15
N ASP A 4 -11.97 45.14 30.93
CA ASP A 4 -11.92 43.76 30.50
C ASP A 4 -10.59 43.11 30.84
N ALA A 5 -10.65 42.09 31.70
CA ALA A 5 -9.53 41.21 31.99
C ALA A 5 -9.59 39.99 31.04
N TYR A 6 -9.00 40.08 29.88
CA TYR A 6 -8.67 38.89 29.06
C TYR A 6 -7.25 38.40 29.42
N SER A 7 -7.17 37.43 30.28
CA SER A 7 -5.94 36.64 30.48
C SER A 7 -5.75 35.71 29.28
N GLY A 8 -5.09 36.20 28.24
CA GLY A 8 -4.68 35.43 27.08
C GLY A 8 -3.63 34.39 27.47
N ILE A 9 -3.95 33.13 27.34
CA ILE A 9 -2.96 32.04 27.34
C ILE A 9 -2.20 32.17 26.03
N PHE A 10 -1.04 32.82 26.05
CA PHE A 10 -0.08 32.82 24.97
C PHE A 10 0.58 31.44 24.92
N PHE A 11 0.08 30.53 24.08
CA PHE A 11 0.87 29.40 23.63
C PHE A 11 2.00 29.96 22.74
N SER A 12 3.20 29.98 23.28
CA SER A 12 4.39 30.38 22.53
C SER A 12 4.61 29.44 21.37
N ALA A 13 4.43 29.92 20.14
CA ALA A 13 4.74 29.22 18.89
C ALA A 13 6.25 28.92 18.71
N ALA A 14 7.07 29.27 19.68
CA ALA A 14 8.55 29.15 19.63
C ALA A 14 9.06 27.72 19.99
N SER A 15 8.19 26.81 20.46
CA SER A 15 8.62 25.46 20.89
C SER A 15 8.68 24.41 19.77
N PHE A 16 8.25 24.74 18.56
CA PHE A 16 8.21 23.78 17.44
C PHE A 16 9.50 23.72 16.58
N TYR A 17 10.50 24.53 16.86
CA TYR A 17 11.69 24.65 16.00
C TYR A 17 13.02 24.22 16.64
N THR A 18 13.01 23.65 17.83
CA THR A 18 14.24 23.02 18.37
C THR A 18 14.17 21.51 18.12
N GLY A 19 14.75 21.04 17.04
CA GLY A 19 15.07 19.70 16.54
C GLY A 19 14.88 18.41 17.37
N ARG A 20 13.99 18.40 18.36
CA ARG A 20 13.52 17.19 19.06
C ARG A 20 12.05 17.00 18.70
N THR A 21 11.79 16.08 17.78
CA THR A 21 10.44 15.52 17.58
C THR A 21 10.07 14.78 18.86
N PHE A 22 9.05 15.26 19.57
CA PHE A 22 8.48 14.60 20.77
C PHE A 22 7.64 13.34 20.40
N MET A 23 7.70 12.88 19.16
CA MET A 23 6.96 11.71 18.68
C MET A 23 7.92 10.58 18.33
N ASP A 24 7.57 9.39 18.77
CA ASP A 24 8.29 8.18 18.39
C ASP A 24 8.20 7.94 16.89
N LYS A 25 9.27 7.39 16.30
CA LYS A 25 9.31 7.03 14.89
C LYS A 25 8.33 5.90 14.63
N ILE A 26 7.37 6.09 13.74
CA ILE A 26 6.40 5.06 13.39
C ILE A 26 7.06 3.89 12.64
N THR A 27 6.49 2.71 12.72
CA THR A 27 7.05 1.47 12.16
C THR A 27 7.46 1.59 10.70
N SER A 28 6.62 2.22 9.86
CA SER A 28 6.94 2.42 8.43
C SER A 28 8.18 3.31 8.18
N PHE A 29 8.60 4.12 9.14
CA PHE A 29 9.81 4.95 9.04
C PHE A 29 11.05 4.26 9.64
N THR A 30 10.92 3.06 10.19
CA THR A 30 12.05 2.27 10.69
C THR A 30 12.62 1.31 9.65
N ILE A 31 11.93 1.11 8.53
CA ILE A 31 12.36 0.24 7.44
C ILE A 31 13.52 0.89 6.68
N ASP A 32 14.56 0.13 6.41
CA ASP A 32 15.69 0.59 5.58
C ASP A 32 15.30 0.62 4.09
N HIS A 33 14.82 1.78 3.63
CA HIS A 33 14.40 1.99 2.24
C HIS A 33 15.57 2.05 1.24
N LEU A 34 16.82 2.11 1.69
CA LEU A 34 17.99 2.07 0.79
C LEU A 34 18.30 0.63 0.37
N ASN A 35 18.02 -0.33 1.22
CA ASN A 35 18.25 -1.75 0.96
C ASN A 35 16.97 -2.54 0.64
N LEU A 36 15.79 -1.88 0.69
CA LEU A 36 14.51 -2.51 0.41
C LEU A 36 14.37 -2.84 -1.10
N LEU A 37 14.17 -4.13 -1.40
CA LEU A 37 13.91 -4.62 -2.75
C LEU A 37 12.40 -4.66 -3.05
N PRO A 38 11.99 -4.72 -4.34
CA PRO A 38 10.64 -5.14 -4.68
C PRO A 38 10.33 -6.53 -4.14
N GLY A 39 9.16 -6.71 -3.53
CA GLY A 39 8.82 -7.96 -2.84
C GLY A 39 7.44 -7.92 -2.16
N VAL A 40 7.21 -8.90 -1.30
CA VAL A 40 5.98 -9.05 -0.51
C VAL A 40 6.38 -9.20 0.95
N TYR A 41 6.06 -8.23 1.79
CA TYR A 41 6.54 -8.17 3.16
C TYR A 41 5.39 -8.05 4.15
N VAL A 42 5.49 -8.72 5.31
CA VAL A 42 4.66 -8.37 6.47
C VAL A 42 5.15 -7.03 7.00
N SER A 43 4.33 -5.99 6.84
CA SER A 43 4.65 -4.66 7.35
C SER A 43 4.43 -4.57 8.85
N ARG A 44 3.29 -5.07 9.32
CA ARG A 44 2.95 -5.16 10.75
C ARG A 44 1.78 -6.11 10.98
N LYS A 45 1.63 -6.53 12.23
CA LYS A 45 0.48 -7.28 12.73
C LYS A 45 -0.16 -6.49 13.88
N ASP A 46 -1.39 -6.08 13.68
CA ASP A 46 -2.16 -5.32 14.67
C ASP A 46 -3.19 -6.22 15.35
N LYS A 47 -3.49 -5.96 16.62
CA LYS A 47 -4.57 -6.64 17.37
C LYS A 47 -5.72 -5.67 17.60
N ALA A 48 -6.92 -6.05 17.17
CA ALA A 48 -8.14 -5.26 17.35
C ALA A 48 -9.28 -6.17 17.79
N GLY A 49 -9.84 -5.92 19.00
CA GLY A 49 -10.99 -6.67 19.51
C GLY A 49 -10.80 -8.20 19.56
N GLY A 50 -9.57 -8.69 19.78
CA GLY A 50 -9.25 -10.11 19.79
C GLY A 50 -8.92 -10.72 18.42
N ALA A 51 -9.10 -9.97 17.33
CA ALA A 51 -8.68 -10.35 15.99
C ALA A 51 -7.25 -9.86 15.70
N VAL A 52 -6.52 -10.61 14.87
CA VAL A 52 -5.26 -10.17 14.27
C VAL A 52 -5.54 -9.60 12.90
N ILE A 53 -4.90 -8.49 12.56
CA ILE A 53 -4.91 -7.89 11.23
C ILE A 53 -3.47 -7.85 10.73
N THR A 54 -3.19 -8.54 9.63
CA THR A 54 -1.87 -8.49 8.99
C THR A 54 -1.90 -7.48 7.87
N THR A 55 -0.99 -6.50 7.92
CA THR A 55 -0.74 -5.53 6.86
C THR A 55 0.47 -5.96 6.06
N PHE A 56 0.28 -6.16 4.76
CA PHE A 56 1.35 -6.47 3.82
C PHE A 56 1.76 -5.25 3.01
N ASP A 57 3.06 -5.14 2.78
CA ASP A 57 3.69 -4.22 1.84
C ASP A 57 3.96 -4.99 0.55
N ILE A 58 3.20 -4.66 -0.50
CA ILE A 58 3.39 -5.21 -1.85
C ILE A 58 4.26 -4.21 -2.61
N ARG A 59 5.58 -4.36 -2.49
CA ARG A 59 6.56 -3.42 -3.03
C ARG A 59 6.86 -3.73 -4.49
N MET A 60 6.39 -2.88 -5.39
CA MET A 60 6.50 -3.11 -6.84
C MET A 60 7.74 -2.49 -7.48
N THR A 61 8.26 -1.40 -6.89
CA THR A 61 9.47 -0.73 -7.40
C THR A 61 10.48 -0.55 -6.28
N ARG A 62 11.78 -0.54 -6.61
CA ARG A 62 12.85 -0.31 -5.64
C ARG A 62 12.83 1.15 -5.19
N PRO A 63 12.57 1.43 -3.90
CA PRO A 63 12.51 2.80 -3.40
C PRO A 63 13.82 3.55 -3.66
N ASN A 64 13.71 4.81 -4.07
CA ASN A 64 14.83 5.73 -4.33
C ASN A 64 15.79 5.35 -5.48
N PHE A 65 15.65 4.15 -6.10
CA PHE A 65 16.51 3.69 -7.18
C PHE A 65 15.78 3.53 -8.50
N GLU A 66 14.47 3.26 -8.47
CA GLU A 66 13.63 3.13 -9.65
C GLU A 66 12.62 4.27 -9.72
N PRO A 67 12.14 4.63 -10.95
CA PRO A 67 11.01 5.53 -11.10
C PRO A 67 9.79 5.00 -10.36
N VAL A 68 9.05 5.89 -9.70
CA VAL A 68 7.77 5.55 -9.08
C VAL A 68 6.70 5.37 -10.15
N MET A 69 5.65 4.61 -9.84
CA MET A 69 4.48 4.46 -10.70
C MET A 69 3.73 5.80 -10.80
N ASN A 70 3.11 6.11 -11.97
CA ASN A 70 2.26 7.28 -12.09
C ASN A 70 0.86 7.03 -11.51
N THR A 71 0.07 8.08 -11.34
CA THR A 71 -1.23 8.00 -10.68
C THR A 71 -2.21 7.10 -11.44
N ALA A 72 -2.27 7.22 -12.75
CA ALA A 72 -3.24 6.51 -13.57
C ALA A 72 -3.08 4.98 -13.55
N GLU A 73 -1.86 4.46 -13.65
CA GLU A 73 -1.62 3.02 -13.53
C GLU A 73 -1.80 2.51 -12.10
N VAL A 74 -1.42 3.29 -11.10
CA VAL A 74 -1.65 2.97 -9.68
C VAL A 74 -3.15 2.85 -9.40
N HIS A 75 -3.94 3.82 -9.85
CA HIS A 75 -5.38 3.84 -9.70
C HIS A 75 -6.05 2.68 -10.46
N THR A 76 -5.56 2.36 -11.66
CA THR A 76 -6.04 1.19 -12.42
C THR A 76 -5.78 -0.13 -11.69
N ILE A 77 -4.55 -0.31 -11.15
CA ILE A 77 -4.20 -1.50 -10.37
C ILE A 77 -5.07 -1.60 -9.12
N GLU A 78 -5.33 -0.48 -8.43
CA GLU A 78 -6.21 -0.45 -7.26
C GLU A 78 -7.62 -0.98 -7.58
N HIS A 79 -8.27 -0.46 -8.64
CA HIS A 79 -9.60 -0.88 -9.05
C HIS A 79 -9.65 -2.38 -9.43
N LEU A 80 -8.69 -2.85 -10.23
CA LEU A 80 -8.60 -4.25 -10.65
C LEU A 80 -8.34 -5.18 -9.46
N ALA A 81 -7.40 -4.80 -8.58
CA ALA A 81 -7.06 -5.59 -7.41
C ALA A 81 -8.21 -5.64 -6.40
N ALA A 82 -8.86 -4.52 -6.11
CA ALA A 82 -10.01 -4.50 -5.21
C ALA A 82 -11.14 -5.39 -5.74
N THR A 83 -11.41 -5.34 -7.05
CA THR A 83 -12.41 -6.19 -7.69
C THR A 83 -12.04 -7.67 -7.60
N PHE A 84 -10.80 -8.03 -7.95
CA PHE A 84 -10.33 -9.42 -7.88
C PHE A 84 -10.39 -9.97 -6.46
N LEU A 85 -9.79 -9.27 -5.51
CA LEU A 85 -9.65 -9.73 -4.13
C LEU A 85 -10.99 -9.90 -3.43
N ARG A 86 -11.94 -8.98 -3.65
CA ARG A 86 -13.28 -9.07 -3.03
C ARG A 86 -14.22 -10.07 -3.70
N ASN A 87 -13.83 -10.61 -4.87
CA ASN A 87 -14.52 -11.71 -5.53
C ASN A 87 -13.76 -13.04 -5.43
N HIS A 88 -12.59 -13.07 -4.79
CA HIS A 88 -11.78 -14.28 -4.69
C HIS A 88 -12.42 -15.33 -3.78
N ASN A 89 -12.54 -16.58 -4.26
CA ASN A 89 -13.29 -17.64 -3.57
C ASN A 89 -12.81 -17.93 -2.14
N LEU A 90 -11.49 -17.86 -1.89
CA LEU A 90 -10.89 -18.20 -0.60
C LEU A 90 -10.59 -17.00 0.29
N TRP A 91 -10.39 -15.81 -0.29
CA TRP A 91 -9.84 -14.67 0.42
C TRP A 91 -10.83 -13.51 0.63
N LYS A 92 -11.94 -13.42 -0.12
CA LYS A 92 -12.88 -12.29 -0.11
C LYS A 92 -13.33 -11.86 1.30
N ASP A 93 -13.59 -12.84 2.18
CA ASP A 93 -14.09 -12.57 3.54
C ASP A 93 -12.97 -12.14 4.52
N ARG A 94 -11.71 -12.20 4.08
CA ARG A 94 -10.53 -11.82 4.87
C ARG A 94 -9.94 -10.48 4.42
N VAL A 95 -10.27 -10.03 3.20
CA VAL A 95 -9.76 -8.77 2.65
C VAL A 95 -10.43 -7.59 3.31
N LEU A 96 -9.64 -6.80 4.04
CA LEU A 96 -10.08 -5.56 4.67
C LEU A 96 -9.84 -4.35 3.76
N TYR A 97 -8.66 -4.28 3.15
CA TYR A 97 -8.26 -3.15 2.32
C TYR A 97 -7.16 -3.55 1.33
N PHE A 98 -7.20 -2.98 0.14
CA PHE A 98 -6.09 -2.90 -0.81
C PHE A 98 -6.04 -1.49 -1.37
N GLY A 99 -4.87 -0.86 -1.36
CA GLY A 99 -4.72 0.49 -1.89
C GLY A 99 -3.26 0.95 -1.96
N PRO A 100 -2.99 2.02 -2.72
CA PRO A 100 -1.64 2.47 -3.00
C PRO A 100 -0.96 3.13 -1.79
N MET A 101 0.35 3.02 -1.76
CA MET A 101 1.19 3.83 -0.89
C MET A 101 1.32 5.25 -1.43
N GLY A 102 1.34 6.25 -0.56
CA GLY A 102 1.54 7.65 -0.95
C GLY A 102 2.85 7.91 -1.70
N CYS A 103 3.89 7.10 -1.49
CA CYS A 103 5.15 7.16 -2.24
C CYS A 103 5.08 6.53 -3.65
N ARG A 104 3.99 5.87 -4.00
CA ARG A 104 3.75 5.22 -5.30
C ARG A 104 4.78 4.16 -5.69
N THR A 105 5.38 3.50 -4.71
CA THR A 105 6.32 2.40 -4.94
C THR A 105 5.70 1.01 -4.73
N GLY A 106 4.44 0.97 -4.32
CA GLY A 106 3.71 -0.27 -4.06
C GLY A 106 2.33 -0.02 -3.46
N PHE A 107 1.77 -1.08 -2.89
CA PHE A 107 0.42 -1.12 -2.32
C PHE A 107 0.45 -1.73 -0.92
N TYR A 108 -0.56 -1.40 -0.11
CA TYR A 108 -0.86 -2.13 1.10
C TYR A 108 -2.03 -3.09 0.87
N LEU A 109 -1.88 -4.32 1.36
CA LEU A 109 -2.96 -5.29 1.51
C LEU A 109 -3.16 -5.56 3.00
N LEU A 110 -4.37 -5.37 3.50
CA LEU A 110 -4.75 -5.68 4.87
C LEU A 110 -5.67 -6.90 4.87
N LEU A 111 -5.29 -7.93 5.62
CA LEU A 111 -6.07 -9.16 5.79
C LEU A 111 -6.42 -9.40 7.25
N ALA A 112 -7.67 -9.82 7.50
CA ALA A 112 -8.08 -10.36 8.79
C ALA A 112 -7.48 -11.77 8.96
N GLY A 113 -6.60 -11.93 9.95
CA GLY A 113 -5.89 -13.16 10.27
C GLY A 113 -4.42 -12.91 10.55
N ASP A 114 -3.75 -13.95 11.04
CA ASP A 114 -2.32 -13.97 11.32
C ASP A 114 -1.62 -14.72 10.18
N TYR A 115 -0.88 -13.99 9.35
CA TYR A 115 -0.23 -14.50 8.14
C TYR A 115 1.22 -14.07 8.06
N GLU A 116 2.03 -14.89 7.38
CA GLU A 116 3.39 -14.55 6.97
C GLU A 116 3.42 -14.16 5.48
N SER A 117 4.54 -13.61 5.02
CA SER A 117 4.69 -13.16 3.62
C SER A 117 4.46 -14.29 2.63
N GLU A 118 4.96 -15.49 2.94
CA GLU A 118 4.86 -16.71 2.12
C GLU A 118 3.40 -17.14 1.88
N ASP A 119 2.53 -16.94 2.87
CA ASP A 119 1.13 -17.39 2.82
C ASP A 119 0.36 -16.70 1.69
N ILE A 120 0.73 -15.47 1.34
CA ILE A 120 0.01 -14.69 0.32
C ILE A 120 0.71 -14.64 -1.04
N VAL A 121 1.91 -15.21 -1.19
CA VAL A 121 2.59 -15.27 -2.50
C VAL A 121 1.73 -15.91 -3.58
N PRO A 122 1.03 -17.04 -3.35
CA PRO A 122 0.12 -17.60 -4.36
C PRO A 122 -0.99 -16.62 -4.76
N LEU A 123 -1.64 -15.97 -3.77
CA LEU A 123 -2.66 -14.96 -4.02
C LEU A 123 -2.12 -13.79 -4.85
N MET A 124 -0.91 -13.32 -4.58
CA MET A 124 -0.28 -12.24 -5.35
C MET A 124 0.01 -12.69 -6.79
N LYS A 125 0.45 -13.92 -7.01
CA LYS A 125 0.62 -14.46 -8.37
C LYS A 125 -0.69 -14.50 -9.15
N GLU A 126 -1.77 -14.95 -8.53
CA GLU A 126 -3.10 -14.97 -9.14
C GLU A 126 -3.59 -13.56 -9.45
N LEU A 127 -3.48 -12.63 -8.50
CA LEU A 127 -3.87 -11.24 -8.65
C LEU A 127 -3.13 -10.54 -9.80
N PHE A 128 -1.80 -10.61 -9.80
CA PHE A 128 -1.02 -9.92 -10.82
C PHE A 128 -1.12 -10.61 -12.19
N THR A 129 -1.37 -11.93 -12.25
CA THR A 129 -1.74 -12.63 -13.48
C THR A 129 -3.06 -12.10 -14.02
N PHE A 130 -4.09 -11.97 -13.18
CA PHE A 130 -5.36 -11.37 -13.56
C PHE A 130 -5.18 -9.95 -14.10
N ILE A 131 -4.42 -9.08 -13.42
CA ILE A 131 -4.17 -7.71 -13.88
C ILE A 131 -3.43 -7.69 -15.21
N ARG A 132 -2.36 -8.48 -15.36
CA ARG A 132 -1.59 -8.60 -16.61
C ARG A 132 -2.47 -8.96 -17.82
N ASP A 133 -3.39 -9.88 -17.61
CA ASP A 133 -4.21 -10.46 -18.69
C ASP A 133 -5.54 -9.72 -18.89
N TYR A 134 -5.84 -8.73 -18.06
CA TYR A 134 -7.10 -7.99 -18.15
C TYR A 134 -7.20 -7.17 -19.44
N ARG A 135 -8.37 -7.22 -20.12
CA ARG A 135 -8.61 -6.57 -21.42
C ARG A 135 -9.95 -5.83 -21.51
N GLY A 136 -10.74 -5.82 -20.43
CA GLY A 136 -12.03 -5.15 -20.39
C GLY A 136 -11.95 -3.68 -19.98
N GLU A 137 -13.10 -3.06 -19.83
CA GLU A 137 -13.19 -1.76 -19.14
C GLU A 137 -12.80 -1.93 -17.67
N VAL A 138 -12.05 -0.97 -17.12
CA VAL A 138 -11.64 -1.03 -15.71
C VAL A 138 -12.90 -0.93 -14.83
N PRO A 139 -13.12 -1.88 -13.92
CA PRO A 139 -14.30 -1.89 -13.07
C PRO A 139 -14.42 -0.58 -12.27
N GLY A 140 -15.61 0.01 -12.27
CA GLY A 140 -15.87 1.26 -11.56
C GLY A 140 -15.26 2.52 -12.21
N ALA A 141 -14.64 2.44 -13.40
CA ALA A 141 -14.09 3.59 -14.11
C ALA A 141 -15.19 4.43 -14.78
N CYS A 142 -16.14 4.92 -14.01
CA CYS A 142 -17.20 5.82 -14.47
C CYS A 142 -17.49 6.90 -13.43
N ALA A 143 -18.07 8.01 -13.87
CA ALA A 143 -18.31 9.19 -13.04
C ALA A 143 -19.22 8.94 -11.81
N ARG A 144 -20.06 7.91 -11.89
CA ARG A 144 -20.94 7.54 -10.77
C ARG A 144 -20.19 6.78 -9.67
N ASP A 145 -19.22 5.93 -10.04
CA ASP A 145 -18.62 4.95 -9.17
C ASP A 145 -17.21 5.36 -8.68
N CYS A 146 -16.56 6.30 -9.37
CA CYS A 146 -15.22 6.77 -9.03
C CYS A 146 -15.10 8.29 -9.12
N GLY A 147 -14.50 8.91 -8.10
CA GLY A 147 -14.29 10.35 -8.02
C GLY A 147 -13.28 10.92 -9.03
N ASN A 148 -12.47 10.07 -9.67
CA ASN A 148 -11.47 10.46 -10.68
C ASN A 148 -11.36 9.41 -11.80
N TYR A 149 -12.48 9.00 -12.35
CA TYR A 149 -12.61 7.88 -13.28
C TYR A 149 -11.82 8.01 -14.59
N LEU A 150 -11.39 9.23 -14.96
CA LEU A 150 -10.57 9.47 -16.15
C LEU A 150 -9.07 9.21 -15.94
N ASP A 151 -8.62 9.12 -14.68
CA ASP A 151 -7.20 8.87 -14.35
C ASP A 151 -6.92 7.35 -14.34
N MET A 152 -7.01 6.72 -15.53
CA MET A 152 -6.80 5.29 -15.73
C MET A 152 -5.81 5.02 -16.85
N ASN A 153 -4.95 4.01 -16.67
CA ASN A 153 -3.98 3.57 -17.68
C ASN A 153 -3.84 2.03 -17.66
N LEU A 154 -4.80 1.33 -18.27
CA LEU A 154 -4.82 -0.13 -18.31
C LEU A 154 -3.58 -0.75 -18.98
N PRO A 155 -3.10 -0.26 -20.15
CA PRO A 155 -1.90 -0.83 -20.76
C PRO A 155 -0.68 -0.78 -19.85
N MET A 156 -0.49 0.31 -19.10
CA MET A 156 0.62 0.46 -18.19
C MET A 156 0.45 -0.39 -16.92
N ALA A 157 -0.78 -0.52 -16.41
CA ALA A 157 -1.10 -1.43 -15.32
C ALA A 157 -0.80 -2.89 -15.68
N ASN A 158 -1.17 -3.32 -16.91
CA ASN A 158 -0.84 -4.67 -17.41
C ASN A 158 0.68 -4.88 -17.49
N TRP A 159 1.43 -3.90 -18.01
CA TRP A 159 2.89 -3.97 -18.11
C TRP A 159 3.56 -4.05 -16.73
N LEU A 160 3.13 -3.24 -15.77
CA LEU A 160 3.64 -3.26 -14.39
C LEU A 160 3.35 -4.59 -13.70
N ALA A 161 2.17 -5.16 -13.92
CA ALA A 161 1.80 -6.46 -13.39
C ALA A 161 2.67 -7.59 -13.98
N ASP A 162 2.89 -7.59 -15.31
CA ASP A 162 3.79 -8.53 -15.99
C ASP A 162 5.23 -8.41 -15.46
N ARG A 163 5.72 -7.18 -15.33
CA ARG A 163 7.04 -6.91 -14.78
C ARG A 163 7.18 -7.47 -13.35
N PHE A 164 6.22 -7.19 -12.48
CA PHE A 164 6.25 -7.66 -11.09
C PHE A 164 6.19 -9.19 -10.98
N LEU A 165 5.40 -9.84 -11.83
CA LEU A 165 5.38 -11.30 -11.92
C LEU A 165 6.77 -11.83 -12.27
N ARG A 166 7.32 -11.43 -13.42
CA ARG A 166 8.58 -11.99 -13.95
C ARG A 166 9.82 -11.65 -13.11
N GLU A 167 9.91 -10.41 -12.60
CA GLU A 167 11.12 -9.92 -11.93
C GLU A 167 11.11 -10.18 -10.42
N VAL A 168 9.91 -10.44 -9.83
CA VAL A 168 9.75 -10.58 -8.39
C VAL A 168 9.08 -11.90 -8.03
N LEU A 169 7.82 -12.10 -8.44
CA LEU A 169 6.99 -13.18 -7.90
C LEU A 169 7.39 -14.57 -8.41
N ASP A 170 7.86 -14.72 -9.66
CA ASP A 170 8.17 -16.02 -10.24
C ASP A 170 9.39 -16.69 -9.60
N GLY A 171 10.34 -15.89 -9.14
CA GLY A 171 11.55 -16.36 -8.45
C GLY A 171 11.70 -15.81 -7.04
N ILE A 172 10.58 -15.49 -6.35
CA ILE A 172 10.61 -14.84 -5.04
C ILE A 172 11.33 -15.70 -4.00
N ASP A 173 12.25 -15.10 -3.26
CA ASP A 173 13.03 -15.71 -2.20
C ASP A 173 12.96 -14.91 -0.89
N GLY A 174 13.63 -15.41 0.16
CA GLY A 174 13.59 -14.80 1.49
C GLY A 174 14.04 -13.33 1.54
N SER A 175 14.89 -12.87 0.62
CA SER A 175 15.34 -11.46 0.56
C SER A 175 14.23 -10.50 0.12
N ARG A 176 13.15 -11.03 -0.45
CA ARG A 176 11.97 -10.32 -0.93
C ARG A 176 10.71 -10.61 -0.12
N LEU A 177 10.86 -11.32 1.00
CA LEU A 177 9.77 -11.72 1.91
C LEU A 177 9.97 -11.17 3.33
N VAL A 178 11.21 -10.78 3.67
CA VAL A 178 11.56 -10.22 4.99
C VAL A 178 12.27 -8.88 4.78
N TYR A 179 11.87 -7.86 5.54
CA TYR A 179 12.51 -6.55 5.47
C TYR A 179 14.01 -6.61 5.74
N PRO A 180 14.82 -5.81 5.03
CA PRO A 180 16.23 -5.66 5.35
C PRO A 180 16.41 -5.11 6.76
N LYS A 181 17.45 -5.61 7.45
CA LYS A 181 17.81 -5.18 8.81
C LYS A 181 18.70 -3.96 8.81
#